data_25fd52f8ff96f49a0f8dae025584ad6d
#
_entry.id   25fd52f8ff96f49a0f8dae025584ad6d
#
_cell.length_a   1.000
_cell.length_b   1.000
_cell.length_c   1.000
_cell.angle_alpha   90.00
_cell.angle_beta   90.00
_cell.angle_gamma   90.00
#
_symmetry.space_group_name_H-M   'P 1'
#
loop_
_entity.id
_entity.type
_entity.pdbx_description
1 polymer ?
#
loop_
_entity_poly.entity_id
_entity_poly.type
_entity_poly.pdbx_seq_one_letter_code
_entity_poly.pdbx_strand_id
1 'polypeptide(L)'
;RQRQMCIRDRGDADGMVSGACHSTADTLRPCLQILKTKPGTKLVSAFFLIVVPDCEYGANGAFVFADSGLNQNPTPEELSAIAASSAESFQLLVQEEPVVAMLSHSTKGSAKHPDVDKMVEATRIAKEEHPELKLDGEFQLDAAIVPSVGASKAPGSEVAGKANVLVFPDLDAGNIGYKLAQRLGKAEAYGPVTQGIAKPVNDLSRGCSADDIVGVVAITAVQCQAEDK
;
A
#
# COMPACT_ATOMS: atom_id res chain seq x y z
N ARG A 1 -10.82 7.89 21.88
CA ARG A 1 -10.49 6.90 20.83
C ARG A 1 -11.23 5.59 21.04
N GLN A 2 -11.08 4.88 22.16
CA GLN A 2 -11.86 3.66 22.43
C GLN A 2 -13.36 3.89 22.24
N ARG A 3 -13.89 5.03 22.73
CA ARG A 3 -15.30 5.39 22.56
C ARG A 3 -15.67 5.57 21.07
N GLN A 4 -14.80 6.19 20.28
CA GLN A 4 -14.99 6.35 18.84
C GLN A 4 -15.00 4.99 18.12
N MET A 5 -14.08 4.08 18.50
CA MET A 5 -14.06 2.71 17.97
C MET A 5 -15.35 1.94 18.31
N CYS A 6 -15.86 2.09 19.53
CA CYS A 6 -17.14 1.48 19.93
C CYS A 6 -18.33 2.02 19.13
N ILE A 7 -18.32 3.30 18.74
CA ILE A 7 -19.34 3.90 17.86
C ILE A 7 -19.29 3.21 16.49
N ARG A 8 -18.08 3.07 15.89
CA ARG A 8 -17.90 2.38 14.63
C ARG A 8 -18.27 0.89 14.71
N ASP A 9 -17.88 0.20 15.79
CA ASP A 9 -18.17 -1.21 16.01
C ASP A 9 -19.68 -1.49 16.10
N ARG A 10 -20.46 -0.61 16.76
CA ARG A 10 -21.93 -0.72 16.84
C ARG A 10 -22.67 -0.37 15.54
N GLY A 11 -21.98 0.18 14.54
CA GLY A 11 -22.60 0.64 13.32
C GLY A 11 -23.29 2.02 13.42
N ASP A 12 -22.98 2.80 14.46
CA ASP A 12 -23.47 4.19 14.61
C ASP A 12 -22.73 5.16 13.64
N ALA A 13 -21.67 4.68 12.98
CA ALA A 13 -20.92 5.37 11.93
C ALA A 13 -20.34 4.34 10.95
N ASP A 14 -20.20 4.69 9.67
CA ASP A 14 -19.75 3.79 8.62
C ASP A 14 -18.23 3.72 8.50
N GLY A 15 -17.50 4.73 8.91
CA GLY A 15 -16.05 4.80 8.88
C GLY A 15 -15.49 5.74 9.95
N MET A 16 -14.17 5.75 10.10
CA MET A 16 -13.51 6.67 11.02
C MET A 16 -12.20 7.18 10.45
N VAL A 17 -11.99 8.49 10.57
CA VAL A 17 -10.70 9.13 10.31
C VAL A 17 -10.23 9.78 11.61
N SER A 18 -9.01 9.51 12.03
CA SER A 18 -8.41 10.03 13.27
C SER A 18 -6.90 10.19 13.10
N GLY A 19 -6.21 10.72 14.10
CA GLY A 19 -4.75 10.94 14.06
C GLY A 19 -4.41 12.42 14.14
N ALA A 20 -3.52 12.91 13.28
CA ALA A 20 -3.01 14.29 13.18
C ALA A 20 -2.19 14.79 14.38
N CYS A 21 -2.54 14.41 15.62
CA CYS A 21 -1.85 14.84 16.84
C CYS A 21 -1.15 13.68 17.58
N HIS A 22 -1.24 12.46 17.08
CA HIS A 22 -0.78 11.26 17.78
C HIS A 22 0.01 10.34 16.82
N SER A 23 0.72 9.35 17.38
CA SER A 23 1.38 8.34 16.54
C SER A 23 0.37 7.39 15.90
N THR A 24 0.68 6.86 14.73
CA THR A 24 -0.11 5.83 14.05
C THR A 24 -0.38 4.63 14.98
N ALA A 25 0.61 4.21 15.76
CA ALA A 25 0.44 3.13 16.74
C ALA A 25 -0.64 3.44 17.80
N ASP A 26 -0.69 4.67 18.28
CA ASP A 26 -1.70 5.08 19.27
C ASP A 26 -3.11 5.17 18.66
N THR A 27 -3.22 5.46 17.38
CA THR A 27 -4.49 5.50 16.65
C THR A 27 -4.97 4.09 16.33
N LEU A 28 -4.11 3.23 15.77
CA LEU A 28 -4.49 1.92 15.26
C LEU A 28 -4.61 0.83 16.34
N ARG A 29 -3.89 0.93 17.47
CA ARG A 29 -3.96 -0.07 18.54
C ARG A 29 -5.40 -0.30 19.05
N PRO A 30 -6.22 0.71 19.35
CA PRO A 30 -7.63 0.50 19.71
C PRO A 30 -8.45 -0.11 18.58
N CYS A 31 -8.13 0.22 17.32
CA CYS A 31 -8.80 -0.34 16.15
C CYS A 31 -8.60 -1.85 16.09
N LEU A 32 -7.36 -2.30 16.20
CA LEU A 32 -7.01 -3.72 16.18
C LEU A 32 -7.62 -4.49 17.35
N GLN A 33 -7.72 -3.87 18.52
CA GLN A 33 -8.29 -4.51 19.71
C GLN A 33 -9.82 -4.67 19.63
N ILE A 34 -10.53 -3.71 19.07
CA ILE A 34 -12.00 -3.64 19.05
C ILE A 34 -12.56 -4.17 17.73
N LEU A 35 -12.10 -3.64 16.59
CA LEU A 35 -12.63 -3.97 15.27
C LEU A 35 -12.03 -5.25 14.70
N LYS A 36 -10.80 -5.59 15.10
CA LYS A 36 -10.02 -6.76 14.63
C LYS A 36 -9.71 -6.70 13.12
N THR A 37 -9.15 -7.79 12.60
CA THR A 37 -8.87 -7.96 11.18
C THR A 37 -10.10 -8.41 10.41
N LYS A 38 -10.17 -8.07 9.13
CA LYS A 38 -11.16 -8.61 8.19
C LYS A 38 -11.03 -10.15 8.14
N PRO A 39 -12.14 -10.90 8.11
CA PRO A 39 -12.07 -12.35 7.97
C PRO A 39 -11.23 -12.77 6.76
N GLY A 40 -10.31 -13.71 6.95
CA GLY A 40 -9.39 -14.18 5.90
C GLY A 40 -8.14 -13.33 5.69
N THR A 41 -8.03 -12.17 6.32
CA THR A 41 -6.85 -11.32 6.23
C THR A 41 -5.81 -11.72 7.29
N LYS A 42 -4.59 -12.01 6.84
CA LYS A 42 -3.49 -12.43 7.70
C LYS A 42 -2.86 -11.26 8.48
N LEU A 43 -2.91 -10.05 7.90
CA LEU A 43 -2.17 -8.88 8.39
C LEU A 43 -2.92 -7.58 8.09
N VAL A 44 -2.88 -6.64 9.04
CA VAL A 44 -3.24 -5.24 8.76
C VAL A 44 -2.00 -4.50 8.29
N SER A 45 -2.12 -3.77 7.20
CA SER A 45 -1.07 -2.93 6.64
C SER A 45 -1.59 -1.53 6.31
N ALA A 46 -0.69 -0.64 5.91
CA ALA A 46 -1.07 0.72 5.57
C ALA A 46 -0.33 1.19 4.31
N PHE A 47 -1.05 1.79 3.40
CA PHE A 47 -0.50 2.32 2.15
C PHE A 47 -0.72 3.83 2.03
N PHE A 48 -0.02 4.43 1.10
CA PHE A 48 -0.31 5.77 0.59
C PHE A 48 -0.78 5.67 -0.86
N LEU A 49 -1.89 6.34 -1.16
CA LEU A 49 -2.27 6.64 -2.53
C LEU A 49 -1.46 7.86 -2.97
N ILE A 50 -0.58 7.66 -3.95
CA ILE A 50 0.31 8.69 -4.47
C ILE A 50 -0.20 9.13 -5.84
N VAL A 51 -0.33 10.43 -6.05
CA VAL A 51 -0.68 11.01 -7.35
C VAL A 51 0.44 11.97 -7.76
N VAL A 52 1.21 11.56 -8.76
CA VAL A 52 2.33 12.35 -9.30
C VAL A 52 1.83 13.20 -10.45
N PRO A 53 1.94 14.53 -10.39
CA PRO A 53 1.48 15.40 -11.48
C PRO A 53 2.32 15.19 -12.74
N ASP A 54 1.69 15.32 -13.89
CA ASP A 54 2.32 15.23 -15.22
C ASP A 54 3.18 13.96 -15.43
N CYS A 55 2.77 12.84 -14.84
CA CYS A 55 3.50 11.57 -14.87
C CYS A 55 2.78 10.56 -15.78
N GLU A 56 3.53 10.00 -16.73
CA GLU A 56 3.05 8.99 -17.68
C GLU A 56 3.10 7.55 -17.12
N TYR A 57 3.77 7.33 -15.98
CA TYR A 57 3.94 6.00 -15.39
C TYR A 57 2.77 5.62 -14.49
N GLY A 58 2.66 4.32 -14.19
CA GLY A 58 1.57 3.78 -13.40
C GLY A 58 0.22 3.98 -14.07
N ALA A 59 -0.80 4.32 -13.29
CA ALA A 59 -2.11 4.71 -13.79
C ALA A 59 -2.16 6.25 -13.99
N ASN A 60 -1.52 6.76 -15.02
CA ASN A 60 -1.38 8.20 -15.28
C ASN A 60 -0.90 8.99 -14.05
N GLY A 61 0.12 8.49 -13.38
CA GLY A 61 0.70 9.09 -12.18
C GLY A 61 0.09 8.60 -10.87
N ALA A 62 -0.99 7.81 -10.89
CA ALA A 62 -1.56 7.23 -9.68
C ALA A 62 -0.87 5.90 -9.34
N PHE A 63 -0.50 5.77 -8.05
CA PHE A 63 0.18 4.61 -7.50
C PHE A 63 -0.32 4.28 -6.09
N VAL A 64 -0.24 3.02 -5.70
CA VAL A 64 -0.26 2.59 -4.31
C VAL A 64 1.15 2.24 -3.86
N PHE A 65 1.60 2.85 -2.77
CA PHE A 65 2.89 2.57 -2.10
C PHE A 65 2.63 1.84 -0.78
N ALA A 66 3.01 0.58 -0.65
CA ALA A 66 2.75 -0.28 0.51
C ALA A 66 3.94 -1.19 0.90
N ASP A 67 4.15 -1.58 2.17
CA ASP A 67 3.65 -0.87 3.33
C ASP A 67 4.51 0.37 3.59
N SER A 68 3.89 1.50 3.76
CA SER A 68 4.61 2.75 3.97
C SER A 68 4.22 3.46 5.28
N GLY A 69 3.43 2.77 6.14
CA GLY A 69 2.86 3.39 7.33
C GLY A 69 2.82 2.56 8.61
N LEU A 70 2.94 1.23 8.57
CA LEU A 70 2.63 0.39 9.73
C LEU A 70 3.68 -0.70 10.04
N ASN A 71 3.96 -1.60 9.11
CA ASN A 71 4.78 -2.79 9.36
C ASN A 71 6.26 -2.49 9.14
N GLN A 72 7.07 -2.60 10.21
CA GLN A 72 8.48 -2.19 10.16
C GLN A 72 9.34 -3.07 9.26
N ASN A 73 9.29 -4.38 9.45
CA ASN A 73 10.08 -5.33 8.68
C ASN A 73 9.26 -6.62 8.46
N PRO A 74 8.34 -6.60 7.49
CA PRO A 74 7.46 -7.72 7.23
C PRO A 74 8.21 -8.95 6.70
N THR A 75 7.73 -10.14 7.08
CA THR A 75 8.21 -11.42 6.55
C THR A 75 7.79 -11.60 5.09
N PRO A 76 8.36 -12.59 4.36
CA PRO A 76 7.90 -12.90 3.00
C PRO A 76 6.39 -13.19 2.88
N GLU A 77 5.82 -13.89 3.86
CA GLU A 77 4.39 -14.22 3.91
C GLU A 77 3.54 -12.96 4.18
N GLU A 78 4.03 -12.07 5.04
CA GLU A 78 3.39 -10.78 5.31
C GLU A 78 3.44 -9.87 4.09
N LEU A 79 4.57 -9.84 3.36
CA LEU A 79 4.71 -9.10 2.10
C LEU A 79 3.77 -9.62 1.00
N SER A 80 3.55 -10.93 0.92
CA SER A 80 2.53 -11.52 0.04
C SER A 80 1.14 -11.00 0.37
N ALA A 81 0.77 -11.00 1.66
CA ALA A 81 -0.53 -10.49 2.11
C ALA A 81 -0.67 -8.97 1.88
N ILE A 82 0.41 -8.19 2.06
CA ILE A 82 0.43 -6.75 1.76
C ILE A 82 0.20 -6.52 0.26
N ALA A 83 0.85 -7.30 -0.60
CA ALA A 83 0.71 -7.19 -2.05
C ALA A 83 -0.74 -7.43 -2.50
N ALA A 84 -1.38 -8.49 -2.00
CA ALA A 84 -2.77 -8.80 -2.33
C ALA A 84 -3.74 -7.71 -1.85
N SER A 85 -3.64 -7.30 -0.59
CA SER A 85 -4.50 -6.23 -0.04
C SER A 85 -4.29 -4.89 -0.76
N SER A 86 -3.06 -4.60 -1.20
CA SER A 86 -2.73 -3.38 -1.95
C SER A 86 -3.29 -3.39 -3.36
N ALA A 87 -3.31 -4.56 -4.01
CA ALA A 87 -3.96 -4.73 -5.31
C ALA A 87 -5.49 -4.50 -5.21
N GLU A 88 -6.15 -5.08 -4.20
CA GLU A 88 -7.57 -4.83 -3.93
C GLU A 88 -7.86 -3.35 -3.68
N SER A 89 -7.02 -2.70 -2.85
CA SER A 89 -7.16 -1.27 -2.53
C SER A 89 -6.98 -0.39 -3.77
N PHE A 90 -6.00 -0.70 -4.63
CA PHE A 90 -5.78 0.00 -5.88
C PHE A 90 -6.97 -0.14 -6.83
N GLN A 91 -7.45 -1.38 -7.03
CA GLN A 91 -8.63 -1.65 -7.86
C GLN A 91 -9.87 -0.90 -7.38
N LEU A 92 -10.08 -0.83 -6.05
CA LEU A 92 -11.20 -0.12 -5.46
C LEU A 92 -11.12 1.40 -5.67
N LEU A 93 -9.94 1.99 -5.43
CA LEU A 93 -9.78 3.44 -5.40
C LEU A 93 -9.53 4.06 -6.77
N VAL A 94 -8.69 3.42 -7.59
CA VAL A 94 -8.27 3.93 -8.90
C VAL A 94 -9.16 3.38 -10.03
N GLN A 95 -9.81 2.23 -9.80
CA GLN A 95 -10.70 1.55 -10.76
C GLN A 95 -10.00 1.11 -12.05
N GLU A 96 -8.69 0.87 -11.95
CA GLU A 96 -7.86 0.30 -13.02
C GLU A 96 -7.26 -1.03 -12.57
N GLU A 97 -6.74 -1.82 -13.51
CA GLU A 97 -6.13 -3.11 -13.23
C GLU A 97 -4.85 -2.93 -12.39
N PRO A 98 -4.73 -3.60 -11.22
CA PRO A 98 -3.53 -3.54 -10.43
C PRO A 98 -2.40 -4.34 -11.08
N VAL A 99 -1.24 -3.71 -11.23
CA VAL A 99 0.01 -4.31 -11.70
C VAL A 99 1.04 -4.17 -10.57
N VAL A 100 1.31 -5.27 -9.88
CA VAL A 100 2.02 -5.28 -8.59
C VAL A 100 3.50 -5.58 -8.78
N ALA A 101 4.37 -4.68 -8.32
CA ALA A 101 5.81 -4.88 -8.29
C ALA A 101 6.33 -5.07 -6.87
N MET A 102 7.03 -6.18 -6.62
CA MET A 102 7.77 -6.42 -5.38
C MET A 102 9.15 -5.75 -5.49
N LEU A 103 9.36 -4.67 -4.73
CA LEU A 103 10.53 -3.81 -4.88
C LEU A 103 11.76 -4.28 -4.10
N SER A 104 12.91 -4.05 -4.70
CA SER A 104 14.23 -4.33 -4.13
C SER A 104 15.27 -3.40 -4.76
N HIS A 105 16.48 -3.37 -4.22
CA HIS A 105 17.64 -2.82 -4.93
C HIS A 105 18.20 -3.77 -6.01
N SER A 106 17.61 -4.97 -6.17
CA SER A 106 17.92 -5.98 -7.17
C SER A 106 16.80 -6.08 -8.21
N THR A 107 17.14 -6.50 -9.43
CA THR A 107 16.19 -6.91 -10.45
C THR A 107 16.59 -8.29 -10.99
N LYS A 108 15.73 -9.30 -10.78
CA LYS A 108 15.90 -10.67 -11.29
C LYS A 108 17.31 -11.24 -11.01
N GLY A 109 17.75 -11.13 -9.74
CA GLY A 109 19.02 -11.70 -9.29
C GLY A 109 20.24 -10.85 -9.60
N SER A 110 20.10 -9.56 -9.92
CA SER A 110 21.24 -8.67 -10.16
C SER A 110 22.10 -8.39 -8.93
N ALA A 111 21.59 -8.63 -7.73
CA ALA A 111 22.31 -8.55 -6.48
C ALA A 111 22.02 -9.77 -5.58
N LYS A 112 22.89 -10.01 -4.59
CA LYS A 112 22.74 -11.07 -3.58
C LYS A 112 22.85 -10.48 -2.20
N HIS A 113 21.76 -10.55 -1.43
CA HIS A 113 21.65 -10.07 -0.06
C HIS A 113 20.43 -10.71 0.61
N PRO A 114 20.41 -10.95 1.95
CA PRO A 114 19.24 -11.47 2.63
C PRO A 114 17.94 -10.66 2.35
N ASP A 115 18.04 -9.34 2.20
CA ASP A 115 16.88 -8.50 1.87
C ASP A 115 16.37 -8.75 0.44
N VAL A 116 17.26 -9.11 -0.50
CA VAL A 116 16.88 -9.55 -1.85
C VAL A 116 16.18 -10.90 -1.77
N ASP A 117 16.77 -11.86 -1.03
CA ASP A 117 16.21 -13.20 -0.85
C ASP A 117 14.81 -13.13 -0.24
N LYS A 118 14.59 -12.20 0.73
CA LYS A 118 13.26 -11.91 1.29
C LYS A 118 12.24 -11.52 0.22
N MET A 119 12.59 -10.60 -0.68
CA MET A 119 11.69 -10.14 -1.73
C MET A 119 11.46 -11.18 -2.84
N VAL A 120 12.47 -11.98 -3.15
CA VAL A 120 12.35 -13.13 -4.06
C VAL A 120 11.35 -14.15 -3.49
N GLU A 121 11.50 -14.51 -2.22
CA GLU A 121 10.63 -15.47 -1.55
C GLU A 121 9.20 -14.91 -1.42
N ALA A 122 9.04 -13.63 -1.05
CA ALA A 122 7.74 -12.95 -1.01
C ALA A 122 7.05 -12.98 -2.38
N THR A 123 7.80 -12.76 -3.46
CA THR A 123 7.27 -12.82 -4.84
C THR A 123 6.80 -14.23 -5.17
N ARG A 124 7.58 -15.25 -4.79
CA ARG A 124 7.22 -16.66 -5.03
C ARG A 124 5.92 -17.02 -4.32
N ILE A 125 5.83 -16.69 -3.02
CA ILE A 125 4.64 -16.97 -2.19
C ILE A 125 3.42 -16.24 -2.76
N ALA A 126 3.55 -14.95 -3.09
CA ALA A 126 2.46 -14.16 -3.63
C ALA A 126 1.92 -14.73 -4.96
N LYS A 127 2.79 -15.21 -5.85
CA LYS A 127 2.38 -15.87 -7.10
C LYS A 127 1.66 -17.21 -6.88
N GLU A 128 2.03 -17.94 -5.82
CA GLU A 128 1.38 -19.21 -5.48
C GLU A 128 0.02 -18.99 -4.79
N GLU A 129 -0.06 -18.02 -3.87
CA GLU A 129 -1.29 -17.73 -3.12
C GLU A 129 -2.31 -16.93 -3.95
N HIS A 130 -1.85 -16.08 -4.88
CA HIS A 130 -2.66 -15.16 -5.67
C HIS A 130 -2.32 -15.21 -7.17
N PRO A 131 -2.53 -16.37 -7.83
CA PRO A 131 -2.19 -16.57 -9.24
C PRO A 131 -2.99 -15.69 -10.21
N GLU A 132 -4.09 -15.09 -9.75
CA GLU A 132 -4.92 -14.15 -10.51
C GLU A 132 -4.32 -12.76 -10.61
N LEU A 133 -3.35 -12.40 -9.72
CA LEU A 133 -2.76 -11.08 -9.73
C LEU A 133 -1.65 -10.96 -10.77
N LYS A 134 -1.64 -9.85 -11.49
CA LYS A 134 -0.45 -9.43 -12.25
C LYS A 134 0.63 -8.95 -11.29
N LEU A 135 1.40 -9.90 -10.76
CA LEU A 135 2.43 -9.65 -9.77
C LEU A 135 3.76 -10.25 -10.22
N ASP A 136 4.84 -9.47 -10.05
CA ASP A 136 6.19 -9.95 -10.32
C ASP A 136 7.25 -9.20 -9.48
N GLY A 137 8.46 -9.71 -9.43
CA GLY A 137 9.61 -9.18 -8.68
C GLY A 137 10.76 -10.20 -8.69
N GLU A 138 11.85 -9.92 -8.03
CA GLU A 138 12.10 -8.63 -7.38
C GLU A 138 12.54 -7.61 -8.46
N PHE A 139 12.17 -6.34 -8.26
CA PHE A 139 12.50 -5.26 -9.17
C PHE A 139 13.10 -4.04 -8.47
N GLN A 140 14.09 -3.41 -9.10
CA GLN A 140 14.40 -2.01 -8.83
C GLN A 140 13.24 -1.13 -9.30
N LEU A 141 13.06 0.03 -8.67
CA LEU A 141 11.96 0.94 -8.98
C LEU A 141 11.91 1.33 -10.46
N ASP A 142 13.06 1.66 -11.06
CA ASP A 142 13.16 2.03 -12.47
C ASP A 142 12.71 0.88 -13.40
N ALA A 143 13.09 -0.35 -13.07
CA ALA A 143 12.66 -1.53 -13.82
C ALA A 143 11.16 -1.83 -13.66
N ALA A 144 10.58 -1.48 -12.50
CA ALA A 144 9.16 -1.68 -12.23
C ALA A 144 8.27 -0.72 -13.02
N ILE A 145 8.66 0.58 -13.16
CA ILE A 145 7.76 1.62 -13.67
C ILE A 145 8.15 2.16 -15.05
N VAL A 146 9.43 2.08 -15.45
CA VAL A 146 9.90 2.64 -16.75
C VAL A 146 9.93 1.56 -17.82
N PRO A 147 9.11 1.63 -18.90
CA PRO A 147 8.97 0.57 -19.89
C PRO A 147 10.28 0.13 -20.56
N SER A 148 11.15 1.09 -20.92
CA SER A 148 12.43 0.79 -21.56
C SER A 148 13.40 0.06 -20.63
N VAL A 149 13.39 0.42 -19.34
CA VAL A 149 14.23 -0.21 -18.31
C VAL A 149 13.69 -1.61 -17.98
N GLY A 150 12.37 -1.74 -17.83
CA GLY A 150 11.70 -3.02 -17.60
C GLY A 150 11.98 -4.02 -18.73
N ALA A 151 11.85 -3.59 -19.98
CA ALA A 151 12.16 -4.44 -21.14
C ALA A 151 13.63 -4.90 -21.19
N SER A 152 14.55 -4.05 -20.71
CA SER A 152 15.98 -4.38 -20.69
C SER A 152 16.37 -5.29 -19.52
N LYS A 153 15.89 -4.98 -18.29
CA LYS A 153 16.32 -5.66 -17.06
C LYS A 153 15.50 -6.93 -16.73
N ALA A 154 14.25 -6.99 -17.21
CA ALA A 154 13.33 -8.10 -16.95
C ALA A 154 12.54 -8.48 -18.21
N PRO A 155 13.22 -8.93 -19.30
CA PRO A 155 12.56 -9.29 -20.55
C PRO A 155 11.55 -10.41 -20.32
N GLY A 156 10.34 -10.24 -20.88
CA GLY A 156 9.26 -11.23 -20.76
C GLY A 156 8.39 -11.09 -19.50
N SER A 157 8.68 -10.17 -18.58
CA SER A 157 7.78 -9.86 -17.48
C SER A 157 6.58 -9.04 -17.98
N GLU A 158 5.38 -9.42 -17.54
CA GLU A 158 4.15 -8.67 -17.84
C GLU A 158 3.97 -7.45 -16.93
N VAL A 159 4.75 -7.35 -15.85
CA VAL A 159 4.71 -6.33 -14.81
C VAL A 159 5.77 -5.25 -15.00
N ALA A 160 7.00 -5.65 -15.39
CA ALA A 160 8.13 -4.73 -15.52
C ALA A 160 7.81 -3.58 -16.49
N GLY A 161 8.06 -2.36 -16.04
CA GLY A 161 7.80 -1.12 -16.77
C GLY A 161 6.34 -0.67 -16.79
N LYS A 162 5.44 -1.33 -16.03
CA LYS A 162 3.99 -1.05 -16.04
C LYS A 162 3.37 -0.99 -14.65
N ALA A 163 4.17 -1.18 -13.59
CA ALA A 163 3.67 -1.29 -12.24
C ALA A 163 2.99 0.00 -11.77
N ASN A 164 1.87 -0.17 -11.06
CA ASN A 164 1.09 0.89 -10.42
C ASN A 164 0.84 0.61 -8.92
N VAL A 165 1.16 -0.61 -8.46
CA VAL A 165 1.20 -0.99 -7.04
C VAL A 165 2.63 -1.37 -6.70
N LEU A 166 3.24 -0.62 -5.78
CA LEU A 166 4.64 -0.77 -5.39
C LEU A 166 4.73 -1.27 -3.95
N VAL A 167 5.23 -2.50 -3.78
CA VAL A 167 5.38 -3.14 -2.47
C VAL A 167 6.84 -3.01 -2.03
N PHE A 168 7.06 -2.27 -0.96
CA PHE A 168 8.38 -1.98 -0.42
C PHE A 168 8.86 -3.08 0.53
N PRO A 169 10.19 -3.33 0.61
CA PRO A 169 10.74 -4.41 1.43
C PRO A 169 10.57 -4.19 2.94
N ASP A 170 10.48 -2.95 3.36
CA ASP A 170 10.35 -2.53 4.76
C ASP A 170 9.79 -1.12 4.87
N LEU A 171 9.49 -0.71 6.12
CA LEU A 171 8.91 0.59 6.40
C LEU A 171 9.85 1.75 6.09
N ASP A 172 11.16 1.58 6.26
CA ASP A 172 12.12 2.65 5.98
C ASP A 172 12.09 3.00 4.50
N ALA A 173 12.16 1.99 3.63
CA ALA A 173 12.09 2.18 2.19
C ALA A 173 10.76 2.81 1.76
N GLY A 174 9.62 2.29 2.24
CA GLY A 174 8.30 2.80 1.90
C GLY A 174 8.04 4.22 2.43
N ASN A 175 8.39 4.47 3.69
CA ASN A 175 8.18 5.76 4.35
C ASN A 175 9.08 6.88 3.77
N ILE A 176 10.33 6.58 3.50
CA ILE A 176 11.26 7.50 2.82
C ILE A 176 10.78 7.72 1.38
N GLY A 177 10.41 6.64 0.68
CA GLY A 177 9.98 6.69 -0.73
C GLY A 177 8.79 7.60 -0.95
N TYR A 178 7.69 7.45 -0.18
CA TYR A 178 6.53 8.30 -0.38
C TYR A 178 6.82 9.77 -0.05
N LYS A 179 7.63 10.03 0.98
CA LYS A 179 8.01 11.42 1.34
C LYS A 179 8.89 12.08 0.27
N LEU A 180 9.79 11.31 -0.36
CA LEU A 180 10.57 11.80 -1.48
C LEU A 180 9.67 12.19 -2.66
N ALA A 181 8.72 11.32 -3.02
CA ALA A 181 7.75 11.60 -4.06
C ALA A 181 6.92 12.85 -3.71
N GLN A 182 6.38 12.93 -2.49
CA GLN A 182 5.57 14.04 -2.03
C GLN A 182 6.34 15.36 -2.01
N ARG A 183 7.53 15.39 -1.39
CA ARG A 183 8.25 16.66 -1.13
C ARG A 183 9.08 17.13 -2.31
N LEU A 184 9.74 16.22 -3.02
CA LEU A 184 10.60 16.54 -4.18
C LEU A 184 9.87 16.40 -5.50
N GLY A 185 9.03 15.38 -5.66
CA GLY A 185 8.24 15.13 -6.86
C GLY A 185 6.92 15.91 -6.92
N LYS A 186 6.59 16.68 -5.87
CA LYS A 186 5.32 17.42 -5.73
C LYS A 186 4.07 16.56 -5.88
N ALA A 187 4.20 15.26 -5.58
CA ALA A 187 3.09 14.34 -5.59
C ALA A 187 2.14 14.62 -4.41
N GLU A 188 0.86 14.43 -4.64
CA GLU A 188 -0.11 14.30 -3.57
C GLU A 188 0.04 12.91 -2.94
N ALA A 189 -0.04 12.83 -1.61
CA ALA A 189 0.14 11.59 -0.86
C ALA A 189 -0.97 11.45 0.19
N TYR A 190 -1.98 10.68 -0.13
CA TYR A 190 -3.13 10.45 0.75
C TYR A 190 -2.91 9.20 1.59
N GLY A 191 -2.83 9.37 2.90
CA GLY A 191 -2.59 8.27 3.83
C GLY A 191 -2.03 8.71 5.19
N PRO A 192 -1.68 7.72 6.06
CA PRO A 192 -1.74 6.28 5.77
C PRO A 192 -3.17 5.75 5.76
N VAL A 193 -3.52 5.04 4.69
CA VAL A 193 -4.80 4.35 4.53
C VAL A 193 -4.62 2.91 4.99
N THR A 194 -5.45 2.46 5.93
CA THR A 194 -5.37 1.09 6.44
C THR A 194 -6.13 0.10 5.57
N GLN A 195 -5.58 -1.09 5.46
CA GLN A 195 -6.18 -2.23 4.78
C GLN A 195 -6.09 -3.49 5.65
N GLY A 196 -7.06 -4.38 5.49
CA GLY A 196 -7.14 -5.59 6.29
C GLY A 196 -7.79 -5.43 7.68
N ILE A 197 -8.28 -4.25 8.07
CA ILE A 197 -9.14 -4.04 9.24
C ILE A 197 -10.59 -4.39 8.84
N ALA A 198 -11.34 -4.98 9.79
CA ALA A 198 -12.71 -5.43 9.53
C ALA A 198 -13.68 -4.30 9.17
N LYS A 199 -13.38 -3.06 9.53
CA LYS A 199 -14.19 -1.88 9.22
C LYS A 199 -13.29 -0.68 8.90
N PRO A 200 -13.65 0.21 7.95
CA PRO A 200 -12.81 1.32 7.50
C PRO A 200 -12.44 2.28 8.64
N VAL A 201 -11.16 2.36 8.92
CA VAL A 201 -10.57 3.29 9.89
C VAL A 201 -9.23 3.74 9.35
N ASN A 202 -9.04 5.03 9.18
CA ASN A 202 -7.81 5.58 8.65
C ASN A 202 -7.14 6.56 9.61
N ASP A 203 -5.81 6.58 9.56
CA ASP A 203 -4.97 7.46 10.36
C ASP A 203 -4.57 8.70 9.54
N LEU A 204 -4.28 9.79 10.22
CA LEU A 204 -3.77 11.01 9.64
C LEU A 204 -2.35 11.27 10.13
N SER A 205 -1.45 11.56 9.21
CA SER A 205 -0.10 12.01 9.55
C SER A 205 -0.14 13.26 10.42
N ARG A 206 0.81 13.40 11.35
CA ARG A 206 0.99 14.62 12.15
C ARG A 206 1.37 15.85 11.32
N GLY A 207 1.81 15.65 10.09
CA GLY A 207 2.12 16.71 9.14
C GLY A 207 1.08 16.87 8.03
N CYS A 208 -0.15 16.36 8.23
CA CYS A 208 -1.21 16.46 7.22
C CYS A 208 -1.72 17.89 7.08
N SER A 209 -2.06 18.25 5.86
CA SER A 209 -2.78 19.47 5.49
C SER A 209 -4.31 19.27 5.60
N ALA A 210 -5.08 20.33 5.43
CA ALA A 210 -6.53 20.23 5.32
C ALA A 210 -6.96 19.40 4.10
N ASP A 211 -6.24 19.53 2.98
CA ASP A 211 -6.54 18.78 1.75
C ASP A 211 -6.24 17.28 1.92
N ASP A 212 -5.17 16.92 2.66
CA ASP A 212 -4.89 15.52 3.02
C ASP A 212 -6.04 14.92 3.85
N ILE A 213 -6.61 15.70 4.77
CA ILE A 213 -7.77 15.25 5.58
C ILE A 213 -8.97 14.99 4.69
N VAL A 214 -9.28 15.92 3.78
CA VAL A 214 -10.40 15.77 2.83
C VAL A 214 -10.21 14.51 1.98
N GLY A 215 -9.01 14.29 1.45
CA GLY A 215 -8.67 13.12 0.65
C GLY A 215 -8.82 11.81 1.42
N VAL A 216 -8.30 11.73 2.65
CA VAL A 216 -8.43 10.52 3.48
C VAL A 216 -9.88 10.25 3.88
N VAL A 217 -10.68 11.30 4.15
CA VAL A 217 -12.12 11.16 4.41
C VAL A 217 -12.86 10.63 3.17
N ALA A 218 -12.56 11.14 1.99
CA ALA A 218 -13.14 10.65 0.74
C ALA A 218 -12.79 9.17 0.49
N ILE A 219 -11.52 8.79 0.68
CA ILE A 219 -11.07 7.39 0.58
C ILE A 219 -11.83 6.51 1.58
N THR A 220 -11.96 6.95 2.83
CA THR A 220 -12.70 6.21 3.86
C THR A 220 -14.16 6.01 3.44
N ALA A 221 -14.80 7.01 2.88
CA ALA A 221 -16.18 6.89 2.39
C ALA A 221 -16.31 5.86 1.25
N VAL A 222 -15.34 5.83 0.32
CA VAL A 222 -15.29 4.81 -0.75
C VAL A 222 -15.09 3.41 -0.17
N GLN A 223 -14.21 3.26 0.82
CA GLN A 223 -14.03 1.98 1.52
C GLN A 223 -15.34 1.50 2.19
N CYS A 224 -16.10 2.40 2.84
CA CYS A 224 -17.39 2.07 3.44
C CYS A 224 -18.41 1.58 2.41
N GLN A 225 -18.50 2.25 1.27
CA GLN A 225 -19.42 1.86 0.18
C GLN A 225 -19.10 0.49 -0.43
N ALA A 226 -17.86 0.03 -0.32
CA ALA A 226 -17.45 -1.28 -0.80
C ALA A 226 -17.84 -2.42 0.16
N GLU A 227 -18.00 -2.12 1.45
CA GLU A 227 -18.47 -3.11 2.46
C GLU A 227 -19.96 -3.41 2.35
N ASP A 228 -20.75 -2.48 1.80
CA ASP A 228 -22.21 -2.61 1.67
C ASP A 228 -22.64 -3.43 0.43
N LYS A 229 -21.69 -3.88 -0.38
CA LYS A 229 -21.91 -4.70 -1.60
C LYS A 229 -21.58 -6.16 -1.36
#